data_a1789f6827156ca7fda56a0ddace34bf
#
_entry.id   a1789f6827156ca7fda56a0ddace34bf
#
_cell.length_a   1.000
_cell.length_b   1.000
_cell.length_c   1.000
_cell.angle_alpha   90.00
_cell.angle_beta   90.00
_cell.angle_gamma   90.00
#
_symmetry.space_group_name_H-M   'P 1'
#
loop_
_entity.id
_entity.type
_entity.pdbx_description
1 polymer ?
#
loop_
_entity_poly.entity_id
_entity_poly.type
_entity_poly.pdbx_seq_one_letter_code
_entity_poly.pdbx_strand_id
1 'polypeptide(L)'
;GFVDSHTHMIFAGDRSKEFRARMLGESYTAGGIAHTVEQTRSASDETLRSNAQSLLNEAYSSGTTTIECKSGYGLTVEDERRSLEIAQSFTEETTFLGAHVVPVEYKKNPKDYVDLVTGPMLDAVLPYSQWIDVFCDKGAFSVDDARTILNDGIAKGLQPRLHANQLQESQGVRLGVELDVASVDHVSHLSEKDIEALSTSNTVATLLPGAEFSTLSAYPDVRPLLEASIT
;
A
#
# COMPACT_ATOMS: atom_id res chain seq x y z
N GLY A 1 3.44 20.53 -10.95
CA GLY A 1 2.33 20.23 -10.04
C GLY A 1 2.78 19.43 -8.84
N PHE A 2 1.85 19.06 -8.00
CA PHE A 2 2.12 18.15 -6.89
C PHE A 2 2.30 16.72 -7.41
N VAL A 3 3.08 15.93 -6.67
CA VAL A 3 3.25 14.49 -6.87
C VAL A 3 2.56 13.78 -5.72
N ASP A 4 1.62 12.89 -6.03
CA ASP A 4 1.01 11.98 -5.05
C ASP A 4 1.68 10.61 -5.21
N SER A 5 2.56 10.29 -4.28
CA SER A 5 3.43 9.10 -4.34
C SER A 5 2.81 7.86 -3.69
N HIS A 6 1.57 7.94 -3.20
CA HIS A 6 0.90 6.82 -2.52
C HIS A 6 -0.62 6.90 -2.66
N THR A 7 -1.19 6.20 -3.62
CA THR A 7 -2.64 6.12 -3.78
C THR A 7 -3.16 4.71 -4.03
N HIS A 8 -4.43 4.49 -3.71
CA HIS A 8 -5.18 3.26 -3.97
C HIS A 8 -6.47 3.61 -4.73
N MET A 9 -6.35 4.05 -5.98
CA MET A 9 -7.48 4.62 -6.73
C MET A 9 -8.40 3.56 -7.35
N ILE A 10 -7.94 2.30 -7.50
CA ILE A 10 -8.71 1.25 -8.14
C ILE A 10 -9.49 0.46 -7.09
N PHE A 11 -10.70 0.93 -6.81
CA PHE A 11 -11.61 0.27 -5.87
C PHE A 11 -13.07 0.59 -6.18
N ALA A 12 -13.96 -0.20 -5.59
CA ALA A 12 -15.38 0.07 -5.50
C ALA A 12 -15.87 -0.04 -4.05
N GLY A 13 -17.06 0.49 -3.81
CA GLY A 13 -17.67 0.52 -2.48
C GLY A 13 -17.48 1.86 -1.78
N ASP A 14 -18.18 1.99 -0.64
CA ASP A 14 -18.22 3.19 0.17
C ASP A 14 -17.89 2.85 1.63
N ARG A 15 -16.91 3.54 2.17
CA ARG A 15 -16.47 3.41 3.56
C ARG A 15 -16.94 4.55 4.47
N SER A 16 -17.92 5.33 4.04
CA SER A 16 -18.45 6.47 4.79
C SER A 16 -19.02 6.07 6.17
N LYS A 17 -19.62 4.89 6.27
CA LYS A 17 -20.11 4.36 7.54
C LYS A 17 -18.98 4.10 8.53
N GLU A 18 -17.87 3.56 8.04
CA GLU A 18 -16.68 3.28 8.84
C GLU A 18 -16.01 4.59 9.28
N PHE A 19 -15.87 5.56 8.37
CA PHE A 19 -15.39 6.89 8.69
C PHE A 19 -16.28 7.56 9.76
N ARG A 20 -17.61 7.50 9.61
CA ARG A 20 -18.55 8.02 10.60
C ARG A 20 -18.40 7.35 11.95
N ALA A 21 -18.25 6.03 12.01
CA ALA A 21 -18.06 5.29 13.25
C ALA A 21 -16.80 5.79 14.00
N ARG A 22 -15.72 6.04 13.29
CA ARG A 22 -14.50 6.65 13.85
C ARG A 22 -14.74 8.05 14.38
N MET A 23 -15.43 8.90 13.64
CA MET A 23 -15.75 10.25 14.11
C MET A 23 -16.62 10.21 15.39
N LEU A 24 -17.29 9.10 15.68
CA LEU A 24 -18.03 8.84 16.91
C LEU A 24 -17.18 8.17 18.00
N GLY A 25 -15.88 7.96 17.77
CA GLY A 25 -14.94 7.42 18.76
C GLY A 25 -14.79 5.90 18.74
N GLU A 26 -15.31 5.20 17.74
CA GLU A 26 -15.08 3.77 17.59
C GLU A 26 -13.64 3.50 17.08
N SER A 27 -12.99 2.48 17.64
CA SER A 27 -11.62 2.11 17.27
C SER A 27 -11.54 1.59 15.83
N TYR A 28 -10.44 1.92 15.14
CA TYR A 28 -10.15 1.36 13.82
C TYR A 28 -9.92 -0.15 13.89
N THR A 29 -10.64 -0.87 13.05
CA THR A 29 -10.38 -2.29 12.78
C THR A 29 -10.18 -2.45 11.28
N ALA A 30 -9.17 -3.19 10.85
CA ALA A 30 -8.86 -3.42 9.43
C ALA A 30 -9.98 -4.12 8.63
N GLY A 31 -11.18 -4.27 9.21
CA GLY A 31 -12.35 -4.89 8.57
C GLY A 31 -12.86 -4.17 7.33
N GLY A 32 -12.58 -2.86 7.20
CA GLY A 32 -12.97 -2.08 6.03
C GLY A 32 -12.28 -2.51 4.73
N ILE A 33 -11.06 -3.04 4.79
CA ILE A 33 -10.36 -3.57 3.62
C ILE A 33 -11.14 -4.75 3.03
N ALA A 34 -11.64 -5.67 3.86
CA ALA A 34 -12.40 -6.84 3.40
C ALA A 34 -13.68 -6.43 2.65
N HIS A 35 -14.40 -5.41 3.14
CA HIS A 35 -15.57 -4.87 2.44
C HIS A 35 -15.19 -4.25 1.08
N THR A 36 -14.13 -3.44 1.04
CA THR A 36 -13.64 -2.86 -0.22
C THR A 36 -13.24 -3.95 -1.22
N VAL A 37 -12.56 -5.01 -0.77
CA VAL A 37 -12.21 -6.17 -1.62
C VAL A 37 -13.45 -6.82 -2.22
N GLU A 38 -14.48 -7.10 -1.42
CA GLU A 38 -15.73 -7.70 -1.90
C GLU A 38 -16.40 -6.83 -2.97
N GLN A 39 -16.49 -5.51 -2.73
CA GLN A 39 -17.10 -4.58 -3.67
C GLN A 39 -16.27 -4.44 -4.95
N THR A 40 -14.94 -4.39 -4.84
CA THR A 40 -14.04 -4.26 -5.99
C THR A 40 -14.09 -5.50 -6.87
N ARG A 41 -14.07 -6.70 -6.30
CA ARG A 41 -14.20 -7.97 -7.04
C ARG A 41 -15.54 -8.06 -7.79
N SER A 42 -16.64 -7.54 -7.23
CA SER A 42 -17.97 -7.58 -7.83
C SER A 42 -18.24 -6.46 -8.84
N ALA A 43 -17.42 -5.41 -8.86
CA ALA A 43 -17.59 -4.27 -9.76
C ALA A 43 -17.14 -4.61 -11.19
N SER A 44 -17.81 -4.01 -12.18
CA SER A 44 -17.34 -4.06 -13.57
C SER A 44 -16.10 -3.18 -13.79
N ASP A 45 -15.32 -3.49 -14.82
CA ASP A 45 -14.18 -2.65 -15.21
C ASP A 45 -14.60 -1.22 -15.54
N GLU A 46 -15.77 -1.04 -16.16
CA GLU A 46 -16.34 0.28 -16.44
C GLU A 46 -16.57 1.07 -15.14
N THR A 47 -17.11 0.43 -14.11
CA THR A 47 -17.30 1.04 -12.79
C THR A 47 -15.97 1.43 -12.16
N LEU A 48 -14.98 0.54 -12.16
CA LEU A 48 -13.64 0.82 -11.62
C LEU A 48 -12.95 1.97 -12.36
N ARG A 49 -13.01 2.00 -13.69
CA ARG A 49 -12.46 3.09 -14.51
C ARG A 49 -13.18 4.43 -14.24
N SER A 50 -14.49 4.42 -14.14
CA SER A 50 -15.27 5.63 -13.85
C SER A 50 -14.95 6.21 -12.48
N ASN A 51 -14.83 5.35 -11.46
CA ASN A 51 -14.45 5.76 -10.11
C ASN A 51 -13.03 6.35 -10.09
N ALA A 52 -12.07 5.66 -10.69
CA ALA A 52 -10.69 6.14 -10.79
C ALA A 52 -10.61 7.48 -11.53
N GLN A 53 -11.34 7.63 -12.66
CA GLN A 53 -11.37 8.89 -13.42
C GLN A 53 -11.94 10.05 -12.59
N SER A 54 -12.94 9.79 -11.75
CA SER A 54 -13.49 10.82 -10.86
C SER A 54 -12.45 11.30 -9.84
N LEU A 55 -11.72 10.36 -9.21
CA LEU A 55 -10.65 10.68 -8.26
C LEU A 55 -9.47 11.41 -8.94
N LEU A 56 -9.11 10.99 -10.16
CA LEU A 56 -8.09 11.67 -10.96
C LEU A 56 -8.46 13.12 -11.28
N ASN A 57 -9.71 13.36 -11.70
CA ASN A 57 -10.17 14.70 -11.99
C ASN A 57 -10.12 15.59 -10.74
N GLU A 58 -10.44 15.04 -9.58
CA GLU A 58 -10.37 15.73 -8.30
C GLU A 58 -8.91 16.07 -7.93
N ALA A 59 -8.00 15.12 -8.07
CA ALA A 59 -6.57 15.30 -7.84
C ALA A 59 -5.99 16.37 -8.79
N TYR A 60 -6.28 16.29 -10.09
CA TYR A 60 -5.82 17.27 -11.08
C TYR A 60 -6.39 18.68 -10.80
N SER A 61 -7.66 18.78 -10.40
CA SER A 61 -8.28 20.05 -10.02
C SER A 61 -7.62 20.65 -8.76
N SER A 62 -7.02 19.81 -7.92
CA SER A 62 -6.30 20.21 -6.72
C SER A 62 -4.80 20.48 -6.98
N GLY A 63 -4.34 20.35 -8.23
CA GLY A 63 -2.97 20.66 -8.65
C GLY A 63 -1.99 19.49 -8.65
N THR A 64 -2.46 18.27 -8.39
CA THR A 64 -1.64 17.04 -8.55
C THR A 64 -1.48 16.74 -10.03
N THR A 65 -0.26 16.48 -10.48
CA THR A 65 0.05 16.19 -11.90
C THR A 65 0.72 14.84 -12.13
N THR A 66 1.20 14.22 -11.07
CA THR A 66 1.82 12.90 -11.10
C THR A 66 1.23 12.08 -9.98
N ILE A 67 0.81 10.87 -10.27
CA ILE A 67 0.12 9.98 -9.33
C ILE A 67 0.70 8.58 -9.44
N GLU A 68 1.11 8.02 -8.31
CA GLU A 68 1.38 6.60 -8.16
C GLU A 68 0.07 5.89 -7.84
N CYS A 69 -0.18 4.72 -8.42
CA CYS A 69 -1.39 3.95 -8.20
C CYS A 69 -1.11 2.50 -7.85
N LYS A 70 -1.51 2.10 -6.64
CA LYS A 70 -1.39 0.73 -6.14
C LYS A 70 -2.66 -0.07 -6.45
N SER A 71 -2.48 -1.37 -6.73
CA SER A 71 -3.52 -2.38 -6.61
C SER A 71 -3.80 -2.73 -5.13
N GLY A 72 -4.29 -3.93 -4.82
CA GLY A 72 -4.39 -4.42 -3.45
C GLY A 72 -5.81 -4.53 -2.91
N TYR A 73 -6.81 -4.27 -3.73
CA TYR A 73 -8.20 -4.55 -3.40
C TYR A 73 -8.81 -5.68 -4.23
N GLY A 74 -8.02 -6.32 -5.08
CA GLY A 74 -8.42 -7.51 -5.83
C GLY A 74 -8.16 -8.80 -5.04
N LEU A 75 -6.93 -8.99 -4.62
CA LEU A 75 -6.41 -10.13 -3.85
C LEU A 75 -6.66 -11.50 -4.52
N THR A 76 -6.86 -11.50 -5.84
CA THR A 76 -6.86 -12.66 -6.72
C THR A 76 -5.97 -12.37 -7.92
N VAL A 77 -5.53 -13.40 -8.64
CA VAL A 77 -4.69 -13.21 -9.84
C VAL A 77 -5.39 -12.30 -10.85
N GLU A 78 -6.66 -12.56 -11.14
CA GLU A 78 -7.41 -11.80 -12.13
C GLU A 78 -7.73 -10.39 -11.69
N ASP A 79 -8.15 -10.22 -10.41
CA ASP A 79 -8.56 -8.91 -9.93
C ASP A 79 -7.37 -7.96 -9.71
N GLU A 80 -6.20 -8.47 -9.29
CA GLU A 80 -4.98 -7.66 -9.19
C GLU A 80 -4.49 -7.26 -10.59
N ARG A 81 -4.47 -8.21 -11.55
CA ARG A 81 -4.09 -7.94 -12.94
C ARG A 81 -4.98 -6.86 -13.55
N ARG A 82 -6.31 -7.00 -13.49
CA ARG A 82 -7.24 -6.01 -14.06
C ARG A 82 -7.15 -4.65 -13.38
N SER A 83 -6.89 -4.61 -12.06
CA SER A 83 -6.71 -3.35 -11.35
C SER A 83 -5.50 -2.58 -11.85
N LEU A 84 -4.37 -3.26 -12.07
CA LEU A 84 -3.15 -2.67 -12.61
C LEU A 84 -3.28 -2.30 -14.10
N GLU A 85 -3.97 -3.11 -14.90
CA GLU A 85 -4.29 -2.77 -16.29
C GLU A 85 -5.15 -1.50 -16.39
N ILE A 86 -6.08 -1.32 -15.46
CA ILE A 86 -6.86 -0.08 -15.36
C ILE A 86 -5.95 1.08 -14.95
N ALA A 87 -5.12 0.91 -13.90
CA ALA A 87 -4.21 1.95 -13.42
C ALA A 87 -3.24 2.42 -14.51
N GLN A 88 -2.68 1.50 -15.29
CA GLN A 88 -1.76 1.79 -16.39
C GLN A 88 -2.38 2.68 -17.49
N SER A 89 -3.70 2.75 -17.58
CA SER A 89 -4.37 3.61 -18.56
C SER A 89 -4.23 5.11 -18.25
N PHE A 90 -3.79 5.50 -17.06
CA PHE A 90 -3.65 6.90 -16.65
C PHE A 90 -2.34 7.25 -15.92
N THR A 91 -1.55 6.26 -15.52
CA THR A 91 -0.22 6.49 -14.95
C THR A 91 0.75 5.36 -15.31
N GLU A 92 2.03 5.68 -15.45
CA GLU A 92 3.10 4.70 -15.58
C GLU A 92 3.60 4.21 -14.20
N GLU A 93 3.30 4.98 -13.14
CA GLU A 93 3.70 4.69 -11.76
C GLU A 93 2.72 3.71 -11.10
N THR A 94 2.74 2.47 -11.56
CA THR A 94 1.84 1.40 -11.10
C THR A 94 2.53 0.46 -10.14
N THR A 95 1.88 0.19 -9.00
CA THR A 95 2.43 -0.63 -7.90
C THR A 95 1.58 -1.86 -7.65
N PHE A 96 2.17 -3.03 -7.77
CA PHE A 96 1.55 -4.29 -7.36
C PHE A 96 1.55 -4.42 -5.84
N LEU A 97 0.38 -4.46 -5.23
CA LEU A 97 0.15 -4.65 -3.80
C LEU A 97 -0.75 -5.86 -3.53
N GLY A 98 -0.53 -7.00 -4.18
CA GLY A 98 -1.24 -8.23 -3.85
C GLY A 98 -1.08 -8.65 -2.39
N ALA A 99 0.02 -8.26 -1.76
CA ALA A 99 0.27 -8.44 -0.34
C ALA A 99 -0.27 -7.29 0.54
N HIS A 100 -1.52 -6.88 0.34
CA HIS A 100 -2.18 -5.86 1.16
C HIS A 100 -2.75 -6.48 2.45
N VAL A 101 -3.54 -7.53 2.35
CA VAL A 101 -4.00 -8.35 3.47
C VAL A 101 -4.20 -9.78 3.00
N VAL A 102 -4.19 -10.73 3.93
CA VAL A 102 -4.57 -12.13 3.61
C VAL A 102 -6.09 -12.21 3.48
N PRO A 103 -6.63 -12.53 2.29
CA PRO A 103 -8.07 -12.61 2.09
C PRO A 103 -8.70 -13.78 2.84
N VAL A 104 -10.02 -13.70 3.06
CA VAL A 104 -10.74 -14.61 3.96
C VAL A 104 -10.59 -16.09 3.58
N GLU A 105 -10.49 -16.39 2.29
CA GLU A 105 -10.33 -17.73 1.76
C GLU A 105 -9.00 -18.39 2.12
N TYR A 106 -7.96 -17.58 2.42
CA TYR A 106 -6.62 -18.06 2.80
C TYR A 106 -6.31 -17.91 4.30
N LYS A 107 -7.25 -17.42 5.13
CA LYS A 107 -7.00 -17.21 6.57
C LYS A 107 -6.56 -18.46 7.33
N LYS A 108 -6.95 -19.67 6.86
CA LYS A 108 -6.53 -20.93 7.47
C LYS A 108 -5.10 -21.34 7.11
N ASN A 109 -4.64 -20.92 5.93
CA ASN A 109 -3.30 -21.21 5.40
C ASN A 109 -2.72 -19.95 4.75
N PRO A 110 -2.28 -18.95 5.53
CA PRO A 110 -1.74 -17.69 4.98
C PRO A 110 -0.54 -17.91 4.05
N LYS A 111 0.23 -18.97 4.27
CA LYS A 111 1.38 -19.29 3.42
C LYS A 111 0.97 -19.61 1.98
N ASP A 112 -0.16 -20.30 1.78
CA ASP A 112 -0.65 -20.57 0.41
C ASP A 112 -0.98 -19.27 -0.34
N TYR A 113 -1.34 -18.20 0.40
CA TYR A 113 -1.52 -16.89 -0.20
C TYR A 113 -0.20 -16.21 -0.55
N VAL A 114 0.82 -16.32 0.29
CA VAL A 114 2.18 -15.84 -0.03
C VAL A 114 2.68 -16.54 -1.29
N ASP A 115 2.52 -17.87 -1.38
CA ASP A 115 2.90 -18.65 -2.57
C ASP A 115 2.12 -18.21 -3.82
N LEU A 116 0.83 -17.84 -3.68
CA LEU A 116 0.05 -17.27 -4.77
C LEU A 116 0.58 -15.90 -5.22
N VAL A 117 0.89 -15.02 -4.27
CA VAL A 117 1.39 -13.65 -4.52
C VAL A 117 2.75 -13.70 -5.21
N THR A 118 3.68 -14.55 -4.76
CA THR A 118 5.03 -14.67 -5.29
C THR A 118 5.13 -15.46 -6.60
N GLY A 119 4.12 -16.26 -6.88
CA GLY A 119 4.04 -17.11 -8.08
C GLY A 119 3.06 -16.58 -9.14
N PRO A 120 1.90 -17.24 -9.31
CA PRO A 120 0.97 -16.94 -10.42
C PRO A 120 0.49 -15.48 -10.47
N MET A 121 0.29 -14.85 -9.30
CA MET A 121 -0.18 -13.47 -9.26
C MET A 121 0.90 -12.51 -9.73
N LEU A 122 2.14 -12.65 -9.21
CA LEU A 122 3.27 -11.86 -9.65
C LEU A 122 3.51 -12.00 -11.16
N ASP A 123 3.47 -13.23 -11.70
CA ASP A 123 3.65 -13.45 -13.15
C ASP A 123 2.59 -12.73 -13.99
N ALA A 124 1.34 -12.74 -13.53
CA ALA A 124 0.23 -12.12 -14.25
C ALA A 124 0.28 -10.59 -14.26
N VAL A 125 0.90 -9.96 -13.24
CA VAL A 125 0.93 -8.50 -13.08
C VAL A 125 2.20 -7.84 -13.62
N LEU A 126 3.26 -8.59 -13.91
CA LEU A 126 4.52 -8.06 -14.43
C LEU A 126 4.36 -7.08 -15.61
N PRO A 127 3.50 -7.34 -16.62
CA PRO A 127 3.34 -6.43 -17.74
C PRO A 127 2.72 -5.07 -17.39
N TYR A 128 2.12 -4.96 -16.20
CA TYR A 128 1.31 -3.83 -15.75
C TYR A 128 1.90 -3.10 -14.55
N SER A 129 3.05 -3.54 -14.03
CA SER A 129 3.63 -3.02 -12.78
C SER A 129 5.06 -2.56 -12.97
N GLN A 130 5.39 -1.39 -12.41
CA GLN A 130 6.75 -0.90 -12.24
C GLN A 130 7.29 -1.26 -10.85
N TRP A 131 6.39 -1.32 -9.85
CA TRP A 131 6.71 -1.43 -8.44
C TRP A 131 6.03 -2.64 -7.80
N ILE A 132 6.62 -3.12 -6.72
CA ILE A 132 6.02 -4.09 -5.80
C ILE A 132 6.01 -3.52 -4.40
N ASP A 133 4.92 -3.76 -3.67
CA ASP A 133 4.71 -3.27 -2.32
C ASP A 133 4.10 -4.36 -1.44
N VAL A 134 4.35 -4.30 -0.13
CA VAL A 134 3.81 -5.22 0.87
C VAL A 134 3.33 -4.43 2.08
N PHE A 135 2.18 -4.77 2.63
CA PHE A 135 1.75 -4.23 3.91
C PHE A 135 2.34 -5.07 5.06
N CYS A 136 3.51 -4.63 5.53
CA CYS A 136 4.27 -5.28 6.61
C CYS A 136 3.89 -4.67 7.97
N ASP A 137 2.76 -5.10 8.52
CA ASP A 137 2.27 -4.59 9.81
C ASP A 137 1.41 -5.62 10.55
N LYS A 138 1.00 -5.29 11.76
CA LYS A 138 0.14 -6.12 12.59
C LYS A 138 -1.18 -6.44 11.88
N GLY A 139 -1.44 -7.75 11.75
CA GLY A 139 -2.68 -8.24 11.13
C GLY A 139 -2.64 -8.33 9.60
N ALA A 140 -1.52 -7.97 8.97
CA ALA A 140 -1.25 -8.15 7.56
C ALA A 140 -0.09 -9.15 7.36
N PHE A 141 1.06 -8.75 6.83
CA PHE A 141 2.17 -9.66 6.56
C PHE A 141 3.29 -9.51 7.59
N SER A 142 3.96 -10.63 7.91
CA SER A 142 5.14 -10.63 8.76
C SER A 142 6.36 -10.06 8.01
N VAL A 143 7.41 -9.71 8.76
CA VAL A 143 8.69 -9.26 8.18
C VAL A 143 9.30 -10.32 7.25
N ASP A 144 9.18 -11.61 7.60
CA ASP A 144 9.69 -12.71 6.80
C ASP A 144 8.88 -12.91 5.50
N ASP A 145 7.54 -12.80 5.56
CA ASP A 145 6.69 -12.84 4.38
C ASP A 145 6.99 -11.65 3.47
N ALA A 146 7.10 -10.44 4.02
CA ALA A 146 7.42 -9.23 3.27
C ALA A 146 8.78 -9.35 2.58
N ARG A 147 9.80 -9.87 3.27
CA ARG A 147 11.12 -10.16 2.70
C ARG A 147 11.03 -11.11 1.51
N THR A 148 10.27 -12.19 1.65
CA THR A 148 10.09 -13.18 0.57
C THR A 148 9.43 -12.54 -0.65
N ILE A 149 8.31 -11.84 -0.45
CA ILE A 149 7.52 -11.24 -1.52
C ILE A 149 8.33 -10.15 -2.25
N LEU A 150 9.00 -9.26 -1.51
CA LEU A 150 9.81 -8.19 -2.12
C LEU A 150 11.00 -8.77 -2.91
N ASN A 151 11.70 -9.76 -2.37
CA ASN A 151 12.82 -10.40 -3.09
C ASN A 151 12.38 -11.06 -4.39
N ASP A 152 11.22 -11.73 -4.41
CA ASP A 152 10.69 -12.35 -5.62
C ASP A 152 10.29 -11.29 -6.67
N GLY A 153 9.72 -10.15 -6.23
CA GLY A 153 9.44 -9.02 -7.11
C GLY A 153 10.72 -8.39 -7.70
N ILE A 154 11.72 -8.15 -6.85
CA ILE A 154 13.03 -7.61 -7.26
C ILE A 154 13.69 -8.55 -8.27
N ALA A 155 13.67 -9.86 -8.01
CA ALA A 155 14.23 -10.86 -8.92
C ALA A 155 13.56 -10.87 -10.31
N LYS A 156 12.31 -10.40 -10.40
CA LYS A 156 11.55 -10.24 -11.64
C LYS A 156 11.62 -8.83 -12.23
N GLY A 157 12.40 -7.93 -11.62
CA GLY A 157 12.70 -6.60 -12.16
C GLY A 157 11.77 -5.49 -11.65
N LEU A 158 10.89 -5.74 -10.67
CA LEU A 158 10.09 -4.71 -10.04
C LEU A 158 10.93 -3.95 -9.00
N GLN A 159 10.66 -2.66 -8.85
CA GLN A 159 11.28 -1.83 -7.82
C GLN A 159 10.46 -1.95 -6.51
N PRO A 160 11.11 -2.15 -5.34
CA PRO A 160 10.40 -2.38 -4.09
C PRO A 160 9.99 -1.09 -3.38
N ARG A 161 8.82 -1.13 -2.75
CA ARG A 161 8.29 -0.19 -1.74
C ARG A 161 7.76 -0.99 -0.56
N LEU A 162 7.43 -0.35 0.55
CA LEU A 162 6.95 -1.07 1.73
C LEU A 162 6.04 -0.21 2.60
N HIS A 163 4.81 -0.63 2.85
CA HIS A 163 4.00 -0.10 3.95
C HIS A 163 4.57 -0.65 5.26
N ALA A 164 5.01 0.21 6.16
CA ALA A 164 5.63 -0.21 7.41
C ALA A 164 5.29 0.70 8.58
N ASN A 165 5.17 0.10 9.76
CA ASN A 165 5.03 0.79 11.04
C ASN A 165 3.86 1.79 11.09
N GLN A 166 2.76 1.47 10.43
CA GLN A 166 1.52 2.27 10.46
C GLN A 166 0.76 2.08 11.77
N LEU A 167 0.60 0.83 12.21
CA LEU A 167 -0.27 0.46 13.33
C LEU A 167 0.52 0.25 14.63
N GLN A 168 1.78 -0.12 14.52
CA GLN A 168 2.69 -0.31 15.65
C GLN A 168 4.15 -0.28 15.20
N GLU A 169 5.07 -0.09 16.15
CA GLU A 169 6.49 -0.30 15.92
C GLU A 169 6.76 -1.76 15.53
N SER A 170 7.56 -1.94 14.47
CA SER A 170 7.98 -3.25 13.96
C SER A 170 9.40 -3.20 13.38
N GLN A 171 9.84 -4.28 12.74
CA GLN A 171 11.09 -4.30 11.99
C GLN A 171 10.89 -3.96 10.49
N GLY A 172 9.70 -3.54 10.08
CA GLY A 172 9.37 -3.28 8.69
C GLY A 172 10.25 -2.17 8.08
N VAL A 173 10.43 -1.06 8.79
CA VAL A 173 11.31 0.04 8.33
C VAL A 173 12.73 -0.44 8.08
N ARG A 174 13.32 -1.20 9.02
CA ARG A 174 14.68 -1.74 8.87
C ARG A 174 14.79 -2.78 7.75
N LEU A 175 13.74 -3.58 7.54
CA LEU A 175 13.65 -4.47 6.37
C LEU A 175 13.69 -3.65 5.08
N GLY A 176 12.91 -2.55 5.01
CA GLY A 176 12.92 -1.67 3.85
C GLY A 176 14.31 -1.12 3.54
N VAL A 177 15.00 -0.62 4.56
CA VAL A 177 16.40 -0.16 4.41
C VAL A 177 17.34 -1.28 3.97
N GLU A 178 17.22 -2.47 4.56
CA GLU A 178 18.05 -3.64 4.20
C GLU A 178 17.87 -4.04 2.74
N LEU A 179 16.67 -3.97 2.21
CA LEU A 179 16.33 -4.31 0.82
C LEU A 179 16.48 -3.13 -0.15
N ASP A 180 16.98 -1.98 0.32
CA ASP A 180 17.15 -0.75 -0.47
C ASP A 180 15.84 -0.36 -1.20
N VAL A 181 14.71 -0.41 -0.49
CA VAL A 181 13.42 -0.04 -1.07
C VAL A 181 13.38 1.45 -1.37
N ALA A 182 12.67 1.86 -2.41
CA ALA A 182 12.55 3.27 -2.79
C ALA A 182 11.88 4.10 -1.68
N SER A 183 10.86 3.55 -1.04
CA SER A 183 10.19 4.20 0.10
C SER A 183 9.68 3.19 1.13
N VAL A 184 9.65 3.65 2.39
CA VAL A 184 8.85 3.07 3.46
C VAL A 184 7.71 4.02 3.77
N ASP A 185 6.49 3.55 3.66
CA ASP A 185 5.30 4.38 3.69
C ASP A 185 4.54 4.24 5.01
N HIS A 186 3.87 5.29 5.46
CA HIS A 186 3.24 5.53 6.77
C HIS A 186 4.23 5.93 7.85
N VAL A 187 5.10 5.06 8.29
CA VAL A 187 6.14 5.28 9.33
C VAL A 187 5.63 6.04 10.57
N SER A 188 4.38 5.77 10.98
CA SER A 188 3.72 6.46 12.10
C SER A 188 4.32 6.09 13.45
N HIS A 189 4.98 4.93 13.55
CA HIS A 189 5.60 4.41 14.78
C HIS A 189 7.07 4.07 14.56
N LEU A 190 7.95 5.06 14.76
CA LEU A 190 9.40 4.90 14.56
C LEU A 190 10.14 4.77 15.89
N SER A 191 11.08 3.83 15.96
CA SER A 191 12.07 3.72 17.02
C SER A 191 13.36 4.49 16.68
N GLU A 192 14.22 4.71 17.67
CA GLU A 192 15.57 5.28 17.44
C GLU A 192 16.37 4.45 16.41
N LYS A 193 16.22 3.12 16.43
CA LYS A 193 16.87 2.24 15.46
C LYS A 193 16.36 2.39 14.03
N ASP A 194 15.08 2.73 13.86
CA ASP A 194 14.49 2.99 12.54
C ASP A 194 15.01 4.32 11.99
N ILE A 195 15.13 5.35 12.85
CA ILE A 195 15.74 6.64 12.49
C ILE A 195 17.22 6.46 12.11
N GLU A 196 17.99 5.70 12.92
CA GLU A 196 19.39 5.40 12.62
C GLU A 196 19.53 4.69 11.26
N ALA A 197 18.72 3.67 10.99
CA ALA A 197 18.74 2.94 9.73
C ALA A 197 18.39 3.86 8.53
N LEU A 198 17.32 4.64 8.63
CA LEU A 198 16.91 5.57 7.57
C LEU A 198 17.97 6.65 7.31
N SER A 199 18.59 7.20 8.35
CA SER A 199 19.59 8.28 8.21
C SER A 199 20.84 7.89 7.41
N THR A 200 21.10 6.59 7.27
CA THR A 200 22.26 6.04 6.53
C THR A 200 21.86 5.38 5.21
N SER A 201 20.63 5.57 4.77
CA SER A 201 20.06 4.94 3.56
C SER A 201 19.59 5.99 2.55
N ASN A 202 19.21 5.54 1.34
CA ASN A 202 18.53 6.33 0.34
C ASN A 202 17.00 6.12 0.36
N THR A 203 16.50 5.27 1.26
CA THR A 203 15.07 4.98 1.38
C THR A 203 14.31 6.23 1.86
N VAL A 204 13.29 6.62 1.12
CA VAL A 204 12.42 7.75 1.47
C VAL A 204 11.42 7.34 2.55
N ALA A 205 11.21 8.17 3.56
CA ALA A 205 10.19 7.99 4.57
C ALA A 205 8.92 8.76 4.19
N THR A 206 7.93 8.08 3.63
CA THR A 206 6.69 8.73 3.16
C THR A 206 5.67 8.83 4.28
N LEU A 207 5.33 10.06 4.65
CA LEU A 207 4.28 10.35 5.64
C LEU A 207 2.92 10.49 4.97
N LEU A 208 1.88 9.92 5.58
CA LEU A 208 0.52 9.94 5.05
C LEU A 208 -0.47 10.57 6.05
N PRO A 209 -0.39 11.90 6.28
CA PRO A 209 -1.22 12.55 7.31
C PRO A 209 -2.73 12.40 7.07
N GLY A 210 -3.16 12.15 5.84
CA GLY A 210 -4.55 11.83 5.53
C GLY A 210 -5.01 10.47 6.07
N ALA A 211 -4.09 9.51 6.22
CA ALA A 211 -4.39 8.22 6.83
C ALA A 211 -4.62 8.37 8.34
N GLU A 212 -3.75 9.10 9.05
CA GLU A 212 -3.93 9.38 10.48
C GLU A 212 -5.22 10.17 10.73
N PHE A 213 -5.51 11.17 9.90
CA PHE A 213 -6.77 11.91 9.97
C PHE A 213 -7.98 10.98 9.80
N SER A 214 -7.97 10.13 8.79
CA SER A 214 -9.11 9.24 8.48
C SER A 214 -9.30 8.13 9.52
N THR A 215 -8.22 7.70 10.17
CA THR A 215 -8.25 6.65 11.19
C THR A 215 -8.33 7.17 12.63
N LEU A 216 -8.28 8.50 12.83
CA LEU A 216 -8.14 9.16 14.13
C LEU A 216 -6.94 8.63 14.93
N SER A 217 -5.87 8.30 14.23
CA SER A 217 -4.60 7.92 14.82
C SER A 217 -3.78 9.16 15.20
N ALA A 218 -2.84 9.02 16.13
CA ALA A 218 -1.90 10.08 16.43
C ALA A 218 -0.98 10.35 15.23
N TYR A 219 -0.73 11.61 14.92
CA TYR A 219 0.26 11.96 13.90
C TYR A 219 1.67 11.59 14.37
N PRO A 220 2.54 11.11 13.48
CA PRO A 220 3.93 10.82 13.82
C PRO A 220 4.68 12.09 14.22
N ASP A 221 5.65 11.97 15.13
CA ASP A 221 6.58 13.05 15.41
C ASP A 221 7.64 13.10 14.28
N VAL A 222 7.57 14.12 13.45
CA VAL A 222 8.47 14.28 12.29
C VAL A 222 9.83 14.92 12.65
N ARG A 223 9.98 15.46 13.86
CA ARG A 223 11.22 16.14 14.26
C ARG A 223 12.45 15.26 14.18
N PRO A 224 12.44 14.00 14.67
CA PRO A 224 13.58 13.11 14.54
C PRO A 224 14.00 12.85 13.08
N LEU A 225 13.02 12.77 12.16
CA LEU A 225 13.31 12.60 10.73
C LEU A 225 14.05 13.83 10.16
N LEU A 226 13.56 15.02 10.49
CA LEU A 226 14.18 16.30 10.05
C LEU A 226 15.58 16.50 10.65
N GLU A 227 15.75 16.22 11.96
CA GLU A 227 17.03 16.34 12.66
C GLU A 227 18.08 15.37 12.10
N ALA A 228 17.65 14.16 11.68
CA ALA A 228 18.49 13.16 11.04
C ALA A 228 18.68 13.39 9.53
N SER A 229 18.11 14.46 8.94
CA SER A 229 18.15 14.78 7.50
C SER A 229 17.63 13.64 6.62
N ILE A 230 16.63 12.90 7.08
CA ILE A 230 15.95 11.82 6.33
C ILE A 230 15.00 12.48 5.31
N THR A 231 15.03 11.95 4.08
CA THR A 231 14.15 12.37 2.99
C THR A 231 12.78 11.77 3.15
#